data_d12d6431041c4e7a530da9667ad795be
#
_entry.id   d12d6431041c4e7a530da9667ad795be
#
_cell.length_a   1.000
_cell.length_b   1.000
_cell.length_c   1.000
_cell.angle_alpha   90.00
_cell.angle_beta   90.00
_cell.angle_gamma   90.00
#
_symmetry.space_group_name_H-M   'P 1'
#
loop_
_entity.id
_entity.type
_entity.pdbx_description
1 polymer ?
#
loop_
_entity_poly.entity_id
_entity_poly.type
_entity_poly.pdbx_seq_one_letter_code
_entity_poly.pdbx_strand_id
1 'polypeptide(L)'
;MNTPGKNTQNIVSFLLLALIWNLECRKMSGPSTNVLKKIEKCDSTEGHTIKIDNYRYNRYNRTVYTYNGNIELQADLRDEDTDMNIMAEKWGNGGWKRSFFRRFPNACSTFEKFTPNYFQSFMKQGNLTGCPVPAGHYVFKDLVINADFTIPILYGLFRAQLDLIKNVFVYKR
;
A
#
# COMPACT_ATOMS: atom_id res chain seq x y z
N MET A 1 52.54 36.63 9.24
CA MET A 1 51.95 35.54 10.03
C MET A 1 50.49 35.41 9.67
N ASN A 2 50.17 34.46 8.79
CA ASN A 2 48.78 34.20 8.35
C ASN A 2 48.15 33.21 9.32
N THR A 3 47.05 33.58 9.95
CA THR A 3 46.24 32.71 10.78
C THR A 3 45.27 31.90 9.91
N PRO A 4 45.47 30.58 9.75
CA PRO A 4 44.49 29.70 9.15
C PRO A 4 43.59 29.15 10.28
N GLY A 5 42.41 29.67 10.48
CA GLY A 5 41.63 29.19 11.62
C GLY A 5 40.08 29.27 11.52
N LYS A 6 39.54 30.08 10.62
CA LYS A 6 38.09 30.29 10.64
C LYS A 6 37.26 29.41 9.66
N ASN A 7 37.88 28.90 8.60
CA ASN A 7 37.13 28.10 7.61
C ASN A 7 36.98 26.61 7.97
N THR A 8 37.96 26.04 8.67
CA THR A 8 37.93 24.62 9.07
C THR A 8 36.88 24.33 10.16
N GLN A 9 36.66 25.26 11.08
CA GLN A 9 35.64 25.09 12.13
C GLN A 9 34.22 25.08 11.56
N ASN A 10 33.91 25.87 10.53
CA ASN A 10 32.62 25.89 9.90
C ASN A 10 32.33 24.60 9.12
N ILE A 11 33.33 24.03 8.44
CA ILE A 11 33.16 22.78 7.68
C ILE A 11 32.90 21.58 8.59
N VAL A 12 33.63 21.49 9.71
CA VAL A 12 33.44 20.42 10.70
C VAL A 12 32.04 20.50 11.36
N SER A 13 31.60 21.72 11.66
CA SER A 13 30.26 21.95 12.22
C SER A 13 29.13 21.56 11.25
N PHE A 14 29.31 21.87 9.96
CA PHE A 14 28.32 21.46 8.91
C PHE A 14 28.29 19.94 8.70
N LEU A 15 29.44 19.27 8.73
CA LEU A 15 29.53 17.81 8.61
C LEU A 15 28.92 17.11 9.81
N LEU A 16 29.10 17.63 11.02
CA LEU A 16 28.47 17.10 12.24
C LEU A 16 26.97 17.28 12.23
N LEU A 17 26.44 18.42 11.78
CA LEU A 17 25.01 18.66 11.61
C LEU A 17 24.38 17.74 10.54
N ALA A 18 25.07 17.51 9.43
CA ALA A 18 24.62 16.60 8.37
C ALA A 18 24.60 15.13 8.84
N LEU A 19 25.54 14.71 9.69
CA LEU A 19 25.58 13.38 10.29
C LEU A 19 24.45 13.19 11.32
N ILE A 20 24.13 14.20 12.12
CA ILE A 20 23.02 14.17 13.08
C ILE A 20 21.67 14.08 12.34
N TRP A 21 21.48 14.81 11.25
CA TRP A 21 20.28 14.74 10.43
C TRP A 21 20.08 13.37 9.77
N ASN A 22 21.15 12.72 9.34
CA ASN A 22 21.06 11.35 8.80
C ASN A 22 20.76 10.28 9.86
N LEU A 23 21.10 10.52 11.12
CA LEU A 23 20.82 9.61 12.24
C LEU A 23 19.38 9.70 12.76
N GLU A 24 18.76 10.88 12.74
CA GLU A 24 17.40 11.05 13.23
C GLU A 24 16.32 10.55 12.23
N CYS A 25 16.60 10.61 10.92
CA CYS A 25 15.66 10.15 9.91
C CYS A 25 15.47 8.62 9.87
N ARG A 26 16.38 7.83 10.42
CA ARG A 26 16.30 6.36 10.45
C ARG A 26 15.50 5.78 11.61
N LYS A 27 15.10 6.55 12.60
CA LYS A 27 14.46 6.05 13.83
C LYS A 27 12.97 6.33 13.97
N MET A 28 12.31 6.91 12.97
CA MET A 28 10.85 7.17 13.08
C MET A 28 9.98 5.94 12.82
N SER A 29 10.52 4.84 12.29
CA SER A 29 9.84 3.55 12.22
C SER A 29 10.78 2.47 12.76
N GLY A 30 10.65 2.14 14.04
CA GLY A 30 11.29 0.94 14.60
C GLY A 30 10.68 -0.33 14.01
N PRO A 31 11.20 -1.53 14.37
CA PRO A 31 10.65 -2.79 13.92
C PRO A 31 9.18 -2.86 14.36
N SER A 32 8.27 -2.77 13.40
CA SER A 32 6.83 -2.84 13.65
C SER A 32 6.27 -4.08 12.99
N THR A 33 5.39 -4.75 13.71
CA THR A 33 4.58 -5.83 13.13
C THR A 33 3.21 -5.26 12.79
N ASN A 34 2.85 -5.32 11.52
CA ASN A 34 1.52 -4.94 11.08
C ASN A 34 0.55 -6.08 11.41
N VAL A 35 -0.53 -5.76 12.10
CA VAL A 35 -1.60 -6.72 12.40
C VAL A 35 -2.86 -6.24 11.71
N LEU A 36 -3.30 -6.98 10.70
CA LEU A 36 -4.59 -6.76 10.07
C LEU A 36 -5.69 -7.12 11.07
N LYS A 37 -6.61 -6.23 11.34
CA LYS A 37 -7.71 -6.46 12.29
C LYS A 37 -9.01 -6.80 11.59
N LYS A 38 -9.30 -6.13 10.47
CA LYS A 38 -10.55 -6.28 9.73
C LYS A 38 -10.34 -5.87 8.29
N ILE A 39 -11.04 -6.52 7.38
CA ILE A 39 -11.20 -6.09 5.99
C ILE A 39 -12.70 -6.01 5.75
N GLU A 40 -13.16 -4.93 5.16
CA GLU A 40 -14.56 -4.68 4.85
C GLU A 40 -14.69 -4.19 3.41
N LYS A 41 -15.84 -4.44 2.82
CA LYS A 41 -16.23 -3.85 1.57
C LYS A 41 -16.57 -2.37 1.81
N CYS A 42 -16.20 -1.49 0.88
CA CYS A 42 -16.61 -0.09 0.94
C CYS A 42 -18.11 0.04 0.68
N ASP A 43 -18.75 1.02 1.33
CA ASP A 43 -20.22 1.20 1.28
C ASP A 43 -20.73 1.60 -0.12
N SER A 44 -19.91 2.27 -0.93
CA SER A 44 -20.25 2.68 -2.29
C SER A 44 -19.61 1.73 -3.31
N THR A 45 -20.40 0.85 -3.92
CA THR A 45 -19.94 -0.11 -4.94
C THR A 45 -20.52 0.13 -6.32
N GLU A 46 -21.28 1.19 -6.53
CA GLU A 46 -21.81 1.55 -7.85
C GLU A 46 -20.69 2.03 -8.78
N GLY A 47 -20.57 1.39 -9.95
CA GLY A 47 -19.55 1.75 -10.95
C GLY A 47 -18.14 1.19 -10.73
N HIS A 48 -17.93 0.32 -9.74
CA HIS A 48 -16.64 -0.30 -9.52
C HIS A 48 -16.36 -1.43 -10.53
N THR A 49 -15.15 -1.43 -11.09
CA THR A 49 -14.64 -2.49 -11.96
C THR A 49 -14.31 -3.79 -11.23
N ILE A 50 -14.30 -3.76 -9.91
CA ILE A 50 -14.04 -4.93 -9.07
C ILE A 50 -15.26 -5.21 -8.21
N LYS A 51 -15.78 -6.44 -8.30
CA LYS A 51 -16.81 -6.96 -7.40
C LYS A 51 -16.21 -8.03 -6.51
N ILE A 52 -16.52 -7.98 -5.23
CA ILE A 52 -16.08 -8.96 -4.23
C ILE A 52 -17.34 -9.57 -3.63
N ASP A 53 -17.53 -10.87 -3.85
CA ASP A 53 -18.72 -11.59 -3.43
C ASP A 53 -18.36 -12.84 -2.59
N ASN A 54 -19.29 -13.27 -1.74
CA ASN A 54 -19.19 -14.49 -0.92
C ASN A 54 -17.87 -14.57 -0.13
N TYR A 55 -17.42 -13.45 0.39
CA TYR A 55 -16.13 -13.40 1.06
C TYR A 55 -16.23 -13.73 2.56
N ARG A 56 -15.21 -14.45 3.02
CA ARG A 56 -15.00 -14.74 4.44
C ARG A 56 -13.52 -14.54 4.78
N TYR A 57 -13.26 -13.83 5.87
CA TYR A 57 -11.94 -13.70 6.44
C TYR A 57 -11.84 -14.58 7.68
N ASN A 58 -10.88 -15.51 7.67
CA ASN A 58 -10.57 -16.35 8.81
C ASN A 58 -9.23 -15.93 9.39
N ARG A 59 -9.16 -15.83 10.69
CA ARG A 59 -7.90 -15.57 11.37
C ARG A 59 -7.15 -16.89 11.56
N TYR A 60 -6.01 -17.06 10.86
CA TYR A 60 -5.17 -18.23 10.99
C TYR A 60 -4.30 -18.17 12.26
N ASN A 61 -3.68 -17.00 12.55
CA ASN A 61 -2.91 -16.74 13.76
C ASN A 61 -2.98 -15.24 14.13
N ARG A 62 -2.09 -14.75 15.00
CA ARG A 62 -2.10 -13.36 15.46
C ARG A 62 -1.88 -12.34 14.35
N THR A 63 -1.13 -12.68 13.30
CA THR A 63 -0.69 -11.77 12.24
C THR A 63 -1.17 -12.16 10.84
N VAL A 64 -1.65 -13.40 10.68
CA VAL A 64 -2.04 -13.97 9.38
C VAL A 64 -3.54 -14.17 9.33
N TYR A 65 -4.13 -13.71 8.24
CA TYR A 65 -5.53 -13.97 7.89
C TYR A 65 -5.59 -14.73 6.57
N THR A 66 -6.63 -15.49 6.37
CA THR A 66 -6.94 -16.11 5.10
C THR A 66 -8.25 -15.55 4.54
N TYR A 67 -8.26 -15.37 3.24
CA TYR A 67 -9.42 -14.93 2.46
C TYR A 67 -9.99 -16.11 1.69
N ASN A 68 -11.28 -16.28 1.79
CA ASN A 68 -12.06 -17.18 0.95
C ASN A 68 -13.15 -16.34 0.29
N GLY A 69 -13.29 -16.43 -1.01
CA GLY A 69 -14.33 -15.66 -1.72
C GLY A 69 -14.03 -15.51 -3.20
N ASN A 70 -14.91 -14.78 -3.86
CA ASN A 70 -14.87 -14.54 -5.28
C ASN A 70 -14.51 -13.08 -5.55
N ILE A 71 -13.65 -12.85 -6.54
CA ILE A 71 -13.31 -11.53 -7.06
C ILE A 71 -13.63 -11.54 -8.56
N GLU A 72 -14.53 -10.66 -8.99
CA GLU A 72 -14.82 -10.41 -10.40
C GLU A 72 -14.16 -9.11 -10.83
N LEU A 73 -13.27 -9.19 -11.82
CA LEU A 73 -12.74 -8.03 -12.54
C LEU A 73 -13.55 -7.84 -13.81
N GLN A 74 -14.26 -6.73 -13.92
CA GLN A 74 -15.08 -6.41 -15.11
C GLN A 74 -14.22 -5.87 -16.28
N ALA A 75 -13.00 -5.47 -16.02
CA ALA A 75 -12.04 -5.00 -17.02
C ALA A 75 -10.63 -5.41 -16.59
N ASP A 76 -9.72 -5.53 -17.57
CA ASP A 76 -8.32 -5.83 -17.30
C ASP A 76 -7.71 -4.76 -16.38
N LEU A 77 -6.93 -5.20 -15.41
CA LEU A 77 -6.14 -4.32 -14.57
C LEU A 77 -4.78 -4.09 -15.23
N ARG A 78 -4.68 -3.02 -16.00
CA ARG A 78 -3.49 -2.62 -16.75
C ARG A 78 -2.82 -1.42 -16.12
N ASP A 79 -1.51 -1.39 -16.19
CA ASP A 79 -0.73 -0.26 -15.69
C ASP A 79 -0.94 1.03 -16.49
N GLU A 80 -1.18 0.91 -17.79
CA GLU A 80 -1.29 2.07 -18.69
C GLU A 80 -2.55 2.90 -18.44
N ASP A 81 -3.62 2.28 -17.96
CA ASP A 81 -4.94 2.93 -17.85
C ASP A 81 -5.55 2.88 -16.44
N THR A 82 -4.85 2.31 -15.49
CA THR A 82 -5.38 2.15 -14.13
C THR A 82 -4.42 2.67 -13.08
N ASP A 83 -4.91 3.60 -12.27
CA ASP A 83 -4.20 4.12 -11.11
C ASP A 83 -4.81 3.57 -9.81
N MET A 84 -4.03 3.61 -8.75
CA MET A 84 -4.44 3.21 -7.41
C MET A 84 -4.43 4.41 -6.46
N ASN A 85 -5.57 4.71 -5.86
CA ASN A 85 -5.64 5.65 -4.75
C ASN A 85 -5.56 4.89 -3.42
N ILE A 86 -4.72 5.38 -2.54
CA ILE A 86 -4.66 4.92 -1.16
C ILE A 86 -4.99 6.09 -0.24
N MET A 87 -6.04 5.94 0.54
CA MET A 87 -6.41 6.84 1.61
C MET A 87 -6.26 6.11 2.94
N ALA A 88 -5.51 6.67 3.87
CA ALA A 88 -5.38 6.14 5.20
C ALA A 88 -5.77 7.18 6.26
N GLU A 89 -6.46 6.73 7.29
CA GLU A 89 -6.83 7.51 8.45
C GLU A 89 -6.25 6.84 9.70
N LYS A 90 -5.79 7.66 10.62
CA LYS A 90 -5.25 7.24 11.91
C LYS A 90 -6.27 7.53 13.00
N TRP A 91 -6.45 6.57 13.92
CA TRP A 91 -7.22 6.79 15.13
C TRP A 91 -6.44 7.66 16.11
N GLY A 92 -7.07 8.68 16.63
CA GLY A 92 -6.49 9.59 17.63
C GLY A 92 -7.57 10.22 18.50
N ASN A 93 -7.18 11.20 19.31
CA ASN A 93 -8.11 11.93 20.17
C ASN A 93 -9.20 12.60 19.31
N GLY A 94 -10.44 12.14 19.50
CA GLY A 94 -11.60 12.65 18.75
C GLY A 94 -11.94 11.87 17.47
N GLY A 95 -11.38 10.66 17.26
CA GLY A 95 -11.80 9.74 16.21
C GLY A 95 -10.81 9.59 15.06
N TRP A 96 -11.31 9.17 13.90
CA TRP A 96 -10.53 8.97 12.69
C TRP A 96 -10.14 10.29 12.05
N LYS A 97 -8.84 10.47 11.76
CA LYS A 97 -8.29 11.65 11.08
C LYS A 97 -7.48 11.22 9.87
N ARG A 98 -7.68 11.89 8.75
CA ARG A 98 -6.90 11.65 7.53
C ARG A 98 -5.42 11.82 7.84
N SER A 99 -4.64 10.78 7.56
CA SER A 99 -3.20 10.73 7.79
C SER A 99 -2.42 10.71 6.48
N PHE A 100 -3.00 10.08 5.46
CA PHE A 100 -2.34 9.87 4.19
C PHE A 100 -3.36 9.81 3.06
N PHE A 101 -3.06 10.46 1.95
CA PHE A 101 -3.78 10.30 0.68
C PHE A 101 -2.79 10.42 -0.46
N ARG A 102 -2.74 9.40 -1.30
CA ARG A 102 -1.87 9.43 -2.47
C ARG A 102 -2.43 8.60 -3.61
N ARG A 103 -2.31 9.14 -4.81
CA ARG A 103 -2.54 8.44 -6.07
C ARG A 103 -1.21 7.87 -6.57
N PHE A 104 -1.22 6.62 -6.93
CA PHE A 104 -0.10 5.90 -7.51
C PHE A 104 -0.48 5.50 -8.92
N PRO A 105 0.34 5.84 -9.93
CA PRO A 105 0.15 5.33 -11.28
C PRO A 105 0.48 3.83 -11.32
N ASN A 106 0.08 3.18 -12.40
CA ASN A 106 0.43 1.79 -12.67
C ASN A 106 -0.06 0.86 -11.54
N ALA A 107 -1.37 0.75 -11.39
CA ALA A 107 -1.99 0.10 -10.23
C ALA A 107 -1.53 -1.34 -10.03
N CYS A 108 -1.37 -2.14 -11.08
CA CYS A 108 -0.96 -3.53 -10.98
C CYS A 108 0.47 -3.68 -10.46
N SER A 109 1.44 -2.99 -11.07
CA SER A 109 2.84 -2.99 -10.62
C SER A 109 3.02 -2.34 -9.25
N THR A 110 2.19 -1.34 -8.94
CA THR A 110 2.19 -0.71 -7.61
C THR A 110 1.71 -1.68 -6.54
N PHE A 111 0.68 -2.47 -6.84
CA PHE A 111 0.17 -3.49 -5.92
C PHE A 111 1.22 -4.58 -5.66
N GLU A 112 1.89 -5.06 -6.70
CA GLU A 112 3.02 -5.99 -6.57
C GLU A 112 4.12 -5.43 -5.66
N LYS A 113 4.52 -4.19 -5.90
CA LYS A 113 5.58 -3.52 -5.14
C LYS A 113 5.24 -3.35 -3.65
N PHE A 114 3.99 -3.04 -3.34
CA PHE A 114 3.58 -2.77 -1.95
C PHE A 114 3.26 -4.02 -1.15
N THR A 115 2.83 -5.09 -1.81
CA THR A 115 2.41 -6.34 -1.18
C THR A 115 2.94 -7.56 -1.91
N PRO A 116 4.26 -7.72 -2.06
CA PRO A 116 4.84 -8.73 -2.94
C PRO A 116 4.41 -10.16 -2.59
N ASN A 117 4.40 -10.52 -1.32
CA ASN A 117 4.00 -11.86 -0.88
C ASN A 117 2.52 -12.14 -1.13
N TYR A 118 1.66 -11.16 -0.88
CA TYR A 118 0.23 -11.28 -1.16
C TYR A 118 -0.03 -11.34 -2.67
N PHE A 119 0.63 -10.48 -3.44
CA PHE A 119 0.52 -10.46 -4.90
C PHE A 119 0.91 -11.80 -5.52
N GLN A 120 2.04 -12.39 -5.13
CA GLN A 120 2.47 -13.70 -5.60
C GLN A 120 1.45 -14.80 -5.26
N SER A 121 0.91 -14.79 -4.04
CA SER A 121 -0.12 -15.75 -3.63
C SER A 121 -1.40 -15.59 -4.42
N PHE A 122 -1.81 -14.36 -4.70
CA PHE A 122 -2.95 -14.01 -5.54
C PHE A 122 -2.74 -14.51 -6.98
N MET A 123 -1.60 -14.22 -7.59
CA MET A 123 -1.25 -14.68 -8.94
C MET A 123 -1.26 -16.19 -9.04
N LYS A 124 -0.63 -16.87 -8.10
CA LYS A 124 -0.55 -18.34 -8.08
C LYS A 124 -1.94 -18.99 -7.99
N GLN A 125 -2.81 -18.52 -7.11
CA GLN A 125 -4.17 -19.08 -6.97
C GLN A 125 -5.07 -18.70 -8.14
N GLY A 126 -4.91 -17.50 -8.69
CA GLY A 126 -5.63 -17.06 -9.88
C GLY A 126 -5.15 -17.69 -11.20
N ASN A 127 -4.09 -18.51 -11.15
CA ASN A 127 -3.40 -19.04 -12.34
C ASN A 127 -2.97 -17.93 -13.31
N LEU A 128 -2.38 -16.88 -12.74
CA LEU A 128 -1.93 -15.66 -13.44
C LEU A 128 -0.40 -15.61 -13.47
N THR A 129 0.15 -14.96 -14.48
CA THR A 129 1.61 -14.84 -14.67
C THR A 129 2.18 -13.50 -14.23
N GLY A 130 1.33 -12.52 -13.93
CA GLY A 130 1.73 -11.16 -13.55
C GLY A 130 0.79 -10.11 -14.11
N CYS A 131 1.27 -8.87 -14.20
CA CYS A 131 0.55 -7.76 -14.83
C CYS A 131 0.61 -7.86 -16.37
N PRO A 132 -0.46 -7.51 -17.06
CA PRO A 132 -1.77 -7.11 -16.57
C PRO A 132 -2.60 -8.29 -16.03
N VAL A 133 -3.50 -8.02 -15.07
CA VAL A 133 -4.46 -9.03 -14.62
C VAL A 133 -5.69 -8.96 -15.54
N PRO A 134 -6.03 -10.04 -16.27
CA PRO A 134 -7.17 -10.04 -17.19
C PRO A 134 -8.51 -9.85 -16.47
N ALA A 135 -9.49 -9.32 -17.17
CA ALA A 135 -10.88 -9.37 -16.73
C ALA A 135 -11.31 -10.84 -16.54
N GLY A 136 -12.06 -11.11 -15.48
CA GLY A 136 -12.46 -12.47 -15.20
C GLY A 136 -13.01 -12.65 -13.80
N HIS A 137 -13.41 -13.92 -13.53
CA HIS A 137 -13.92 -14.34 -12.24
C HIS A 137 -12.91 -15.25 -11.57
N TYR A 138 -12.44 -14.82 -10.41
CA TYR A 138 -11.39 -15.48 -9.64
C TYR A 138 -11.95 -16.02 -8.33
N VAL A 139 -11.71 -17.30 -8.05
CA VAL A 139 -12.14 -17.96 -6.81
C VAL A 139 -10.93 -18.26 -5.96
N PHE A 140 -10.92 -17.75 -4.74
CA PHE A 140 -9.83 -17.91 -3.80
C PHE A 140 -10.26 -18.78 -2.62
N LYS A 141 -9.40 -19.72 -2.25
CA LYS A 141 -9.54 -20.56 -1.07
C LYS A 141 -8.30 -20.43 -0.20
N ASP A 142 -8.52 -20.02 1.05
CA ASP A 142 -7.45 -19.84 2.05
C ASP A 142 -6.27 -18.98 1.53
N LEU A 143 -6.58 -17.97 0.72
CA LEU A 143 -5.57 -17.02 0.24
C LEU A 143 -4.98 -16.28 1.43
N VAL A 144 -3.70 -16.46 1.65
CA VAL A 144 -2.98 -15.87 2.78
C VAL A 144 -2.83 -14.36 2.59
N ILE A 145 -3.31 -13.60 3.57
CA ILE A 145 -3.12 -12.15 3.63
C ILE A 145 -2.14 -11.85 4.75
N ASN A 146 -0.93 -11.52 4.36
CA ASN A 146 0.07 -10.98 5.25
C ASN A 146 0.05 -9.46 5.19
N ALA A 147 0.08 -8.82 6.34
CA ALA A 147 0.18 -7.36 6.42
C ALA A 147 1.62 -6.86 6.24
N ASP A 148 2.41 -7.55 5.40
CA ASP A 148 3.80 -7.19 5.08
C ASP A 148 3.84 -6.09 4.02
N PHE A 149 3.35 -4.91 4.42
CA PHE A 149 3.42 -3.74 3.56
C PHE A 149 4.86 -3.20 3.53
N THR A 150 5.39 -2.98 2.33
CA THR A 150 6.70 -2.34 2.14
C THR A 150 6.66 -0.82 2.36
N ILE A 151 5.49 -0.27 2.64
CA ILE A 151 5.31 1.15 2.94
C ILE A 151 5.64 1.37 4.43
N PRO A 152 6.48 2.35 4.79
CA PRO A 152 6.72 2.70 6.18
C PRO A 152 5.43 3.24 6.80
N ILE A 153 4.82 2.43 7.67
CA ILE A 153 3.59 2.78 8.40
C ILE A 153 3.99 3.26 9.79
N LEU A 154 3.52 4.45 10.16
CA LEU A 154 3.70 4.97 11.52
C LEU A 154 2.92 4.13 12.52
N TYR A 155 3.40 4.08 13.77
CA TYR A 155 2.71 3.37 14.85
C TYR A 155 1.28 3.90 15.06
N GLY A 156 0.34 3.00 15.28
CA GLY A 156 -1.02 3.34 15.64
C GLY A 156 -2.08 2.40 15.06
N LEU A 157 -3.32 2.75 15.29
CA LEU A 157 -4.46 2.11 14.66
C LEU A 157 -4.80 2.89 13.39
N PHE A 158 -4.81 2.20 12.27
CA PHE A 158 -5.13 2.77 10.96
C PHE A 158 -6.30 2.04 10.32
N ARG A 159 -7.07 2.77 9.52
CA ARG A 159 -7.91 2.20 8.48
C ARG A 159 -7.44 2.74 7.13
N ALA A 160 -7.39 1.88 6.13
CA ALA A 160 -7.00 2.26 4.78
C ALA A 160 -8.10 1.87 3.81
N GLN A 161 -8.40 2.76 2.87
CA GLN A 161 -9.23 2.52 1.71
C GLN A 161 -8.34 2.50 0.48
N LEU A 162 -8.59 1.54 -0.39
CA LEU A 162 -7.87 1.37 -1.63
C LEU A 162 -8.88 1.39 -2.79
N ASP A 163 -8.71 2.35 -3.69
CA ASP A 163 -9.58 2.52 -4.86
C ASP A 163 -8.76 2.36 -6.15
N LEU A 164 -9.28 1.58 -7.10
CA LEU A 164 -8.74 1.51 -8.45
C LEU A 164 -9.50 2.47 -9.35
N ILE A 165 -8.77 3.33 -10.04
CA ILE A 165 -9.32 4.37 -10.90
C ILE A 165 -8.86 4.11 -12.33
N LYS A 166 -9.83 3.86 -13.21
CA LYS A 166 -9.58 3.73 -14.63
C LYS A 166 -9.49 5.11 -15.29
N ASN A 167 -8.37 5.39 -15.97
CA ASN A 167 -8.17 6.62 -16.70
C ASN A 167 -8.83 6.50 -18.08
N VAL A 168 -9.97 7.15 -18.27
CA VAL A 168 -10.61 7.25 -19.59
C VAL A 168 -9.94 8.38 -20.35
N PHE A 169 -9.08 8.06 -21.31
CA PHE A 169 -8.56 9.06 -22.24
C PHE A 169 -9.67 9.45 -23.21
N VAL A 170 -10.30 10.60 -22.97
CA VAL A 170 -11.19 11.20 -23.96
C VAL A 170 -10.32 11.85 -25.02
N TYR A 171 -10.10 11.18 -26.14
CA TYR A 171 -9.55 11.81 -27.35
C TYR A 171 -10.58 12.83 -27.85
N LYS A 172 -10.37 14.13 -27.57
CA LYS A 172 -11.02 15.19 -28.33
C LYS A 172 -10.41 15.17 -29.74
N ARG A 173 -11.18 14.74 -30.73
CA ARG A 173 -10.94 15.02 -32.16
C ARG A 173 -11.22 16.48 -32.46
#